data_f06f7b24b4990d361f6325f29f9b4000
#
_entry.id   f06f7b24b4990d361f6325f29f9b4000
#
_cell.length_a   1.000
_cell.length_b   1.000
_cell.length_c   1.000
_cell.angle_alpha   90.00
_cell.angle_beta   90.00
_cell.angle_gamma   90.00
#
_symmetry.space_group_name_H-M   'P 1'
#
loop_
_entity.id
_entity.type
_entity.pdbx_description
1 polymer ?
#
loop_
_entity_poly.entity_id
_entity_poly.type
_entity_poly.pdbx_seq_one_letter_code
_entity_poly.pdbx_strand_id
1 'polypeptide(L)'
;MDYNETVFKHLKKFWIDREIAAFSWEFGRILDELPDFTVYRIAPSRDRSYPWVYISSGLGEIIGQEFIIISPIEDSIHIETLAMLASVCFNHKDGYFGLGRVIEIGRPWIDGWNMDNFLISLPYPYGEKIEYMGNIRFFWLLPITDKEKKIFR
;
A
#
# COMPACT_ATOMS: atom_id res chain seq x y z
N MET A 1 -1.42 -2.87 22.91
CA MET A 1 -0.88 -3.24 21.57
C MET A 1 -0.93 -2.00 20.69
N ASP A 2 0.20 -1.60 20.12
CA ASP A 2 0.20 -0.44 19.26
C ASP A 2 -0.41 -0.75 17.89
N TYR A 3 -0.64 0.28 17.11
CA TYR A 3 -1.30 0.15 15.81
C TYR A 3 -0.50 -0.73 14.84
N ASN A 4 0.82 -0.53 14.77
CA ASN A 4 1.67 -1.32 13.86
C ASN A 4 1.67 -2.81 14.22
N GLU A 5 1.65 -3.12 15.52
CA GLU A 5 1.53 -4.52 15.95
C GLU A 5 0.19 -5.13 15.54
N THR A 6 -0.88 -4.35 15.60
CA THR A 6 -2.20 -4.80 15.17
C THR A 6 -2.21 -5.09 13.67
N VAL A 7 -1.61 -4.21 12.87
CA VAL A 7 -1.45 -4.44 11.42
C VAL A 7 -0.61 -5.69 11.18
N PHE A 8 0.54 -5.80 11.83
CA PHE A 8 1.42 -6.95 11.66
C PHE A 8 0.68 -8.27 11.93
N LYS A 9 -0.08 -8.34 13.01
CA LYS A 9 -0.85 -9.54 13.34
C LYS A 9 -1.92 -9.85 12.31
N HIS A 10 -2.57 -8.83 11.78
CA HIS A 10 -3.55 -8.99 10.70
C HIS A 10 -2.90 -9.62 9.47
N LEU A 11 -1.72 -9.11 9.08
CA LEU A 11 -0.98 -9.62 7.92
C LEU A 11 -0.46 -11.04 8.18
N LYS A 12 0.11 -11.29 9.35
CA LYS A 12 0.68 -12.59 9.70
C LYS A 12 -0.36 -13.69 9.76
N LYS A 13 -1.57 -13.36 10.14
CA LYS A 13 -2.69 -14.28 10.17
C LYS A 13 -3.03 -14.81 8.77
N PHE A 14 -2.92 -13.96 7.76
CA PHE A 14 -3.19 -14.33 6.37
C PHE A 14 -1.97 -14.97 5.71
N TRP A 15 -0.79 -14.37 5.88
CA TRP A 15 0.47 -14.86 5.30
C TRP A 15 1.28 -15.60 6.36
N ILE A 16 0.78 -16.74 6.83
CA ILE A 16 1.36 -17.49 7.94
C ILE A 16 2.79 -17.94 7.65
N ASP A 17 3.05 -18.43 6.44
CA ASP A 17 4.33 -19.05 6.06
C ASP A 17 5.25 -18.10 5.30
N ARG A 18 4.95 -16.81 5.31
CA ARG A 18 5.74 -15.84 4.58
C ARG A 18 6.61 -15.01 5.51
N GLU A 19 7.76 -14.61 5.00
CA GLU A 19 8.59 -13.63 5.67
C GLU A 19 7.96 -12.25 5.52
N ILE A 20 7.81 -11.54 6.63
CA ILE A 20 7.30 -10.17 6.67
C ILE A 20 8.39 -9.29 7.25
N ALA A 21 8.94 -8.39 6.42
CA ALA A 21 9.94 -7.42 6.84
C ALA A 21 9.27 -6.06 7.06
N ALA A 22 9.79 -5.30 8.02
CA ALA A 22 9.27 -3.97 8.35
C ALA A 22 10.31 -2.91 7.96
N PHE A 23 9.84 -1.85 7.30
CA PHE A 23 10.69 -0.72 6.90
C PHE A 23 10.09 0.59 7.38
N SER A 24 10.93 1.43 7.96
CA SER A 24 10.55 2.80 8.28
C SER A 24 11.10 3.74 7.20
N TRP A 25 10.44 4.89 7.01
CA TRP A 25 10.89 5.91 6.08
C TRP A 25 11.37 7.12 6.89
N GLU A 26 12.66 7.44 6.78
CA GLU A 26 13.32 8.41 7.65
C GLU A 26 13.60 9.75 6.97
N PHE A 27 12.97 10.02 5.83
CA PHE A 27 13.21 11.23 5.07
C PHE A 27 11.93 12.02 4.86
N GLY A 28 12.07 13.35 4.80
CA GLY A 28 10.99 14.25 4.43
C GLY A 28 9.96 14.45 5.52
N ARG A 29 8.82 14.99 5.11
CA ARG A 29 7.76 15.42 6.01
C ARG A 29 7.08 14.27 6.75
N ILE A 30 7.11 13.07 6.17
CA ILE A 30 6.47 11.90 6.78
C ILE A 30 7.06 11.59 8.16
N LEU A 31 8.35 11.85 8.35
CA LEU A 31 9.01 11.63 9.63
C LEU A 31 8.40 12.46 10.75
N ASP A 32 8.02 13.70 10.43
CA ASP A 32 7.41 14.61 11.41
C ASP A 32 5.91 14.38 11.58
N GLU A 33 5.22 14.07 10.49
CA GLU A 33 3.76 13.93 10.45
C GLU A 33 3.31 12.56 10.95
N LEU A 34 4.04 11.50 10.59
CA LEU A 34 3.73 10.10 10.94
C LEU A 34 5.03 9.39 11.31
N PRO A 35 5.59 9.69 12.51
CA PRO A 35 6.92 9.14 12.88
C PRO A 35 6.95 7.62 12.98
N ASP A 36 5.81 6.97 13.22
CA ASP A 36 5.72 5.52 13.31
C ASP A 36 5.29 4.86 12.00
N PHE A 37 5.22 5.62 10.91
CA PHE A 37 4.84 5.08 9.61
C PHE A 37 5.77 3.95 9.21
N THR A 38 5.19 2.81 8.87
CA THR A 38 5.92 1.59 8.52
C THR A 38 5.37 1.03 7.22
N VAL A 39 6.23 0.41 6.43
CA VAL A 39 5.81 -0.41 5.29
C VAL A 39 6.21 -1.85 5.59
N TYR A 40 5.26 -2.76 5.54
CA TYR A 40 5.52 -4.18 5.64
C TYR A 40 5.68 -4.77 4.25
N ARG A 41 6.70 -5.59 4.08
CA ARG A 41 6.95 -6.30 2.82
C ARG A 41 6.79 -7.78 3.07
N ILE A 42 5.87 -8.41 2.34
CA ILE A 42 5.65 -9.84 2.38
C ILE A 42 6.41 -10.46 1.21
N ALA A 43 7.35 -11.38 1.52
CA ALA A 43 8.13 -12.07 0.52
C ALA A 43 7.29 -13.12 -0.21
N PRO A 44 7.66 -13.48 -1.46
CA PRO A 44 7.02 -14.58 -2.17
C PRO A 44 7.21 -15.91 -1.44
N SER A 45 6.40 -16.91 -1.81
CA SER A 45 6.62 -18.28 -1.33
C SER A 45 7.95 -18.83 -1.82
N ARG A 46 8.38 -19.97 -1.25
CA ARG A 46 9.67 -20.62 -1.62
C ARG A 46 9.78 -20.91 -3.11
N ASP A 47 8.68 -21.27 -3.75
CA ASP A 47 8.65 -21.57 -5.18
C ASP A 47 8.53 -20.32 -6.05
N ARG A 48 8.45 -19.13 -5.42
CA ARG A 48 8.34 -17.82 -6.05
C ARG A 48 7.18 -17.69 -7.03
N SER A 49 6.14 -18.49 -6.85
CA SER A 49 4.93 -18.41 -7.67
C SER A 49 4.03 -17.22 -7.30
N TYR A 50 4.32 -16.55 -6.17
CA TYR A 50 3.54 -15.43 -5.67
C TYR A 50 4.34 -14.13 -5.73
N PRO A 51 3.67 -12.99 -5.89
CA PRO A 51 4.36 -11.70 -5.98
C PRO A 51 4.86 -11.21 -4.62
N TRP A 52 5.66 -10.16 -4.65
CA TRP A 52 5.98 -9.36 -3.49
C TRP A 52 4.79 -8.48 -3.14
N VAL A 53 4.53 -8.29 -1.85
CA VAL A 53 3.43 -7.43 -1.39
C VAL A 53 3.98 -6.39 -0.43
N TYR A 54 3.63 -5.13 -0.67
CA TYR A 54 4.02 -4.00 0.17
C TYR A 54 2.76 -3.37 0.75
N ILE A 55 2.74 -3.16 2.07
CA ILE A 55 1.54 -2.69 2.76
C ILE A 55 1.91 -1.56 3.71
N SER A 56 1.19 -0.45 3.60
CA SER A 56 1.36 0.67 4.52
C SER A 56 0.80 0.34 5.90
N SER A 57 1.38 0.96 6.92
CA SER A 57 0.88 0.90 8.30
C SER A 57 1.11 2.25 8.96
N GLY A 58 0.04 2.89 9.37
CA GLY A 58 0.08 4.20 10.01
C GLY A 58 -0.98 5.15 9.50
N LEU A 59 -1.66 4.84 8.41
CA LEU A 59 -2.71 5.68 7.84
C LEU A 59 -4.09 5.37 8.41
N GLY A 60 -4.30 4.15 8.89
CA GLY A 60 -5.62 3.72 9.32
C GLY A 60 -6.20 4.56 10.43
N GLU A 61 -5.39 5.05 11.34
CA GLU A 61 -5.85 5.90 12.44
C GLU A 61 -6.22 7.32 12.00
N ILE A 62 -5.85 7.71 10.80
CA ILE A 62 -6.07 9.06 10.26
C ILE A 62 -7.20 9.06 9.24
N ILE A 63 -7.15 8.16 8.26
CA ILE A 63 -8.13 8.12 7.16
C ILE A 63 -8.95 6.83 7.11
N GLY A 64 -8.72 5.90 8.05
CA GLY A 64 -9.48 4.64 8.09
C GLY A 64 -9.07 3.62 7.05
N GLN A 65 -7.95 3.81 6.38
CA GLN A 65 -7.52 2.89 5.32
C GLN A 65 -6.01 2.78 5.20
N GLU A 66 -5.55 1.63 4.72
CA GLU A 66 -4.18 1.36 4.36
C GLU A 66 -4.12 0.94 2.89
N PHE A 67 -2.92 0.94 2.31
CA PHE A 67 -2.74 0.64 0.90
C PHE A 67 -1.81 -0.53 0.68
N ILE A 68 -2.10 -1.30 -0.37
CA ILE A 68 -1.38 -2.50 -0.77
C ILE A 68 -0.81 -2.31 -2.18
N ILE A 69 0.48 -2.59 -2.36
CA ILE A 69 1.09 -2.71 -3.68
C ILE A 69 1.46 -4.17 -3.89
N ILE A 70 1.02 -4.76 -5.00
CA ILE A 70 1.34 -6.13 -5.40
C ILE A 70 2.32 -6.03 -6.57
N SER A 71 3.53 -6.53 -6.38
CA SER A 71 4.62 -6.31 -7.35
C SER A 71 5.26 -7.61 -7.81
N PRO A 72 5.56 -7.75 -9.11
CA PRO A 72 6.28 -8.91 -9.63
C PRO A 72 7.74 -8.94 -9.22
N ILE A 73 8.28 -7.81 -8.74
CA ILE A 73 9.69 -7.71 -8.36
C ILE A 73 9.83 -7.09 -6.97
N GLU A 74 10.94 -7.40 -6.30
CA GLU A 74 11.33 -6.68 -5.09
C GLU A 74 11.96 -5.35 -5.51
N ASP A 75 11.40 -4.25 -5.00
CA ASP A 75 11.94 -2.93 -5.32
C ASP A 75 11.59 -1.95 -4.21
N SER A 76 12.62 -1.30 -3.67
CA SER A 76 12.45 -0.29 -2.60
C SER A 76 11.63 0.92 -3.06
N ILE A 77 11.44 1.10 -4.36
CA ILE A 77 10.60 2.18 -4.89
C ILE A 77 9.18 2.11 -4.35
N HIS A 78 8.69 0.92 -4.04
CA HIS A 78 7.33 0.74 -3.49
C HIS A 78 7.23 1.27 -2.06
N ILE A 79 8.32 1.18 -1.29
CA ILE A 79 8.37 1.78 0.05
C ILE A 79 8.29 3.30 -0.06
N GLU A 80 9.06 3.87 -0.98
CA GLU A 80 9.03 5.32 -1.25
C GLU A 80 7.64 5.76 -1.74
N THR A 81 7.03 5.00 -2.64
CA THR A 81 5.70 5.30 -3.17
C THR A 81 4.67 5.36 -2.05
N LEU A 82 4.67 4.37 -1.16
CA LEU A 82 3.73 4.34 -0.03
C LEU A 82 4.00 5.48 0.96
N ALA A 83 5.27 5.82 1.19
CA ALA A 83 5.62 6.95 2.06
C ALA A 83 5.15 8.29 1.46
N MET A 84 5.35 8.50 0.15
CA MET A 84 4.85 9.69 -0.54
C MET A 84 3.33 9.79 -0.45
N LEU A 85 2.65 8.69 -0.69
CA LEU A 85 1.20 8.64 -0.64
C LEU A 85 0.71 8.93 0.78
N ALA A 86 1.37 8.40 1.79
CA ALA A 86 1.03 8.64 3.19
C ALA A 86 1.13 10.14 3.53
N SER A 87 2.16 10.81 3.06
CA SER A 87 2.33 12.24 3.28
C SER A 87 1.20 13.04 2.62
N VAL A 88 0.82 12.67 1.40
CA VAL A 88 -0.29 13.31 0.71
C VAL A 88 -1.61 13.06 1.44
N CYS A 89 -1.85 11.82 1.88
CA CYS A 89 -3.06 11.45 2.63
C CYS A 89 -3.17 12.21 3.94
N PHE A 90 -2.06 12.43 4.63
CA PHE A 90 -2.04 13.19 5.87
C PHE A 90 -2.59 14.60 5.67
N ASN A 91 -2.36 15.20 4.51
CA ASN A 91 -2.78 16.55 4.18
C ASN A 91 -4.16 16.62 3.50
N HIS A 92 -4.75 15.47 3.13
CA HIS A 92 -6.04 15.40 2.44
C HIS A 92 -6.90 14.30 3.07
N LYS A 93 -7.51 14.61 4.22
CA LYS A 93 -8.22 13.62 5.05
C LYS A 93 -9.71 13.48 4.71
N ASP A 94 -10.16 14.03 3.59
CA ASP A 94 -11.57 14.21 3.25
C ASP A 94 -12.14 13.11 2.33
N GLY A 95 -11.51 11.92 2.30
CA GLY A 95 -11.98 10.84 1.43
C GLY A 95 -11.46 10.89 0.01
N TYR A 96 -10.51 11.78 -0.27
CA TYR A 96 -9.93 11.95 -1.61
C TYR A 96 -9.32 10.65 -2.16
N PHE A 97 -8.87 9.75 -1.27
CA PHE A 97 -8.23 8.49 -1.63
C PHE A 97 -9.17 7.29 -1.49
N GLY A 98 -10.46 7.51 -1.69
CA GLY A 98 -11.44 6.43 -1.59
C GLY A 98 -11.44 5.48 -2.78
N LEU A 99 -12.20 4.40 -2.62
CA LEU A 99 -12.35 3.36 -3.62
C LEU A 99 -12.81 3.95 -4.96
N GLY A 100 -12.20 3.52 -6.04
CA GLY A 100 -12.51 3.98 -7.40
C GLY A 100 -11.76 5.22 -7.85
N ARG A 101 -11.02 5.86 -6.96
CA ARG A 101 -10.20 7.04 -7.32
C ARG A 101 -8.94 6.63 -8.06
N VAL A 102 -8.46 7.53 -8.92
CA VAL A 102 -7.20 7.37 -9.63
C VAL A 102 -6.17 8.33 -9.05
N ILE A 103 -4.99 7.81 -8.72
CA ILE A 103 -3.87 8.59 -8.20
C ILE A 103 -2.78 8.66 -9.27
N GLU A 104 -2.35 9.87 -9.61
CA GLU A 104 -1.21 10.08 -10.51
C GLU A 104 0.07 10.07 -9.68
N ILE A 105 1.01 9.19 -10.04
CA ILE A 105 2.26 9.03 -9.28
C ILE A 105 3.33 10.01 -9.76
N GLY A 106 3.24 10.46 -11.03
CA GLY A 106 4.23 11.34 -11.64
C GLY A 106 5.47 10.63 -12.17
N ARG A 107 5.51 9.33 -12.08
CA ARG A 107 6.59 8.47 -12.61
C ARG A 107 6.06 7.04 -12.77
N PRO A 108 6.74 6.16 -13.53
CA PRO A 108 6.35 4.75 -13.58
C PRO A 108 6.38 4.13 -12.17
N TRP A 109 5.45 3.24 -11.89
CA TRP A 109 5.41 2.53 -10.60
C TRP A 109 6.59 1.57 -10.46
N ILE A 110 7.07 1.04 -11.58
CA ILE A 110 8.30 0.28 -11.69
C ILE A 110 9.06 0.84 -12.88
N ASP A 111 10.35 1.06 -12.73
CA ASP A 111 11.19 1.62 -13.77
C ASP A 111 11.08 0.79 -15.07
N GLY A 112 10.87 1.47 -16.19
CA GLY A 112 10.70 0.84 -17.49
C GLY A 112 9.28 0.39 -17.84
N TRP A 113 8.32 0.51 -16.89
CA TRP A 113 6.92 0.18 -17.15
C TRP A 113 6.14 1.45 -17.49
N ASN A 114 5.08 1.32 -18.27
CA ASN A 114 4.28 2.48 -18.71
C ASN A 114 3.05 2.76 -17.85
N MET A 115 3.08 2.34 -16.61
CA MET A 115 2.00 2.54 -15.65
C MET A 115 2.44 3.54 -14.59
N ASP A 116 1.97 4.77 -14.70
CA ASP A 116 2.30 5.88 -13.79
C ASP A 116 1.09 6.39 -13.02
N ASN A 117 0.06 5.56 -12.92
CA ASN A 117 -1.15 5.84 -12.15
C ASN A 117 -1.56 4.61 -11.36
N PHE A 118 -2.28 4.83 -10.26
CA PHE A 118 -2.93 3.76 -9.51
C PHE A 118 -4.44 3.99 -9.48
N LEU A 119 -5.19 2.92 -9.67
CA LEU A 119 -6.62 2.88 -9.36
C LEU A 119 -6.76 2.30 -7.95
N ILE A 120 -7.47 2.99 -7.06
CA ILE A 120 -7.74 2.46 -5.73
C ILE A 120 -8.86 1.42 -5.84
N SER A 121 -8.51 0.17 -5.58
CA SER A 121 -9.37 -0.98 -5.81
C SER A 121 -9.46 -1.87 -4.58
N LEU A 122 -10.43 -2.75 -4.57
CA LEU A 122 -10.51 -3.81 -3.56
C LEU A 122 -9.35 -4.79 -3.77
N PRO A 123 -8.84 -5.41 -2.68
CA PRO A 123 -7.73 -6.36 -2.81
C PRO A 123 -8.21 -7.73 -3.31
N TYR A 124 -8.71 -7.77 -4.54
CA TYR A 124 -9.32 -8.96 -5.13
C TYR A 124 -8.49 -10.24 -5.03
N PRO A 125 -7.16 -10.20 -5.21
CA PRO A 125 -6.37 -11.43 -5.08
C PRO A 125 -6.44 -12.05 -3.68
N TYR A 126 -6.70 -11.26 -2.65
CA TYR A 126 -6.64 -11.71 -1.25
C TYR A 126 -8.00 -11.74 -0.56
N GLY A 127 -8.96 -10.96 -1.04
CA GLY A 127 -10.33 -10.97 -0.55
C GLY A 127 -10.54 -10.26 0.79
N GLU A 128 -11.69 -10.55 1.38
CA GLU A 128 -12.17 -9.86 2.57
C GLU A 128 -11.30 -10.08 3.81
N LYS A 129 -10.62 -11.20 3.91
CA LYS A 129 -9.74 -11.48 5.05
C LYS A 129 -8.61 -10.48 5.17
N ILE A 130 -8.14 -9.95 4.06
CA ILE A 130 -7.14 -8.88 4.05
C ILE A 130 -7.81 -7.52 4.08
N GLU A 131 -8.91 -7.35 3.36
CA GLU A 131 -9.57 -6.05 3.24
C GLU A 131 -9.97 -5.45 4.60
N TYR A 132 -10.49 -6.26 5.51
CA TYR A 132 -11.06 -5.75 6.76
C TYR A 132 -10.20 -6.06 7.97
N MET A 133 -9.83 -5.01 8.71
CA MET A 133 -9.21 -5.10 10.03
C MET A 133 -9.96 -4.14 10.95
N GLY A 134 -11.02 -4.65 11.63
CA GLY A 134 -11.92 -3.79 12.40
C GLY A 134 -12.54 -2.71 11.50
N ASN A 135 -12.34 -1.45 11.87
CA ASN A 135 -12.85 -0.31 11.09
C ASN A 135 -11.88 0.15 10.01
N ILE A 136 -10.72 -0.50 9.90
CA ILE A 136 -9.69 -0.15 8.91
C ILE A 136 -9.89 -1.03 7.67
N ARG A 137 -9.77 -0.43 6.49
CA ARG A 137 -9.86 -1.16 5.23
C ARG A 137 -8.55 -1.08 4.47
N PHE A 138 -8.15 -2.19 3.85
CA PHE A 138 -6.95 -2.28 3.04
C PHE A 138 -7.35 -2.27 1.56
N PHE A 139 -6.88 -1.28 0.82
CA PHE A 139 -7.17 -1.14 -0.61
C PHE A 139 -5.93 -1.39 -1.45
N TRP A 140 -6.14 -1.98 -2.60
CA TRP A 140 -5.11 -2.30 -3.57
C TRP A 140 -4.86 -1.10 -4.48
N LEU A 141 -3.59 -0.69 -4.59
CA LEU A 141 -3.16 0.29 -5.57
C LEU A 141 -2.88 -0.44 -6.89
N LEU A 142 -3.89 -0.54 -7.73
CA LEU A 142 -3.81 -1.25 -9.00
C LEU A 142 -3.12 -0.36 -10.04
N PRO A 143 -1.93 -0.75 -10.54
CA PRO A 143 -1.25 0.08 -11.54
C PRO A 143 -2.03 0.09 -12.85
N ILE A 144 -2.18 1.29 -13.44
CA ILE A 144 -2.88 1.47 -14.70
C ILE A 144 -2.12 2.47 -15.58
N THR A 145 -2.33 2.37 -16.90
CA THR A 145 -1.75 3.27 -17.88
C THR A 145 -2.55 4.58 -17.96
N ASP A 146 -1.99 5.59 -18.62
CA ASP A 146 -2.70 6.84 -18.89
C ASP A 146 -3.96 6.60 -19.74
N LYS A 147 -3.89 5.65 -20.65
CA LYS A 147 -5.03 5.30 -21.48
C LYS A 147 -6.15 4.69 -20.64
N GLU A 148 -5.80 3.80 -19.73
CA GLU A 148 -6.77 3.19 -18.83
C GLU A 148 -7.35 4.20 -17.83
N LYS A 149 -6.54 5.17 -17.40
CA LYS A 149 -6.99 6.24 -16.49
C LYS A 149 -8.22 6.97 -17.05
N LYS A 150 -8.28 7.18 -18.35
CA LYS A 150 -9.38 7.90 -19.00
C LYS A 150 -10.72 7.15 -18.87
N ILE A 151 -10.66 5.84 -18.68
CA ILE A 151 -11.88 5.01 -18.53
C ILE A 151 -12.51 5.25 -17.15
N PHE A 152 -11.70 5.54 -16.14
CA PHE A 152 -12.15 5.67 -14.75
C PHE A 152 -12.43 7.11 -14.30
N ARG A 153 -12.30 8.07 -15.19
CA ARG A 153 -12.61 9.47 -14.88
C ARG A 153 -14.06 9.86 -15.18
#